data_f89b027d3e5df19de35b669e7e286c49
#
_entry.id   f89b027d3e5df19de35b669e7e286c49
#
_cell.length_a   1.000
_cell.length_b   1.000
_cell.length_c   1.000
_cell.angle_alpha   90.00
_cell.angle_beta   90.00
_cell.angle_gamma   90.00
#
_symmetry.space_group_name_H-M   'P 1'
#
loop_
_entity.id
_entity.type
_entity.pdbx_description
1 polymer ?
#
loop_
_entity_poly.entity_id
_entity_poly.type
_entity_poly.pdbx_seq_one_letter_code
_entity_poly.pdbx_strand_id
1 'polypeptide(L)'
;MAGLLVSKRLAACVQLVSKLESHYRWKGKKEISREILLIIKTRSSLYKKVEAAILKNHSYEVPEIICLPISKGSKTYLNWLAKETAF
;
A
#
# COMPACT_ATOMS: atom_id res chain seq x y z
N MET A 1 -1.95 10.75 -0.17
CA MET A 1 -1.78 9.39 -0.75
C MET A 1 -2.92 8.44 -0.37
N ALA A 2 -3.12 8.20 0.92
CA ALA A 2 -4.18 7.28 1.35
C ALA A 2 -5.57 7.71 0.88
N GLY A 3 -5.91 8.98 1.09
CA GLY A 3 -7.21 9.49 0.67
C GLY A 3 -7.41 9.42 -0.84
N LEU A 4 -6.35 9.63 -1.61
CA LEU A 4 -6.41 9.55 -3.06
C LEU A 4 -6.77 8.14 -3.52
N LEU A 5 -6.11 7.14 -2.94
CA LEU A 5 -6.37 5.74 -3.32
C LEU A 5 -7.80 5.33 -3.01
N VAL A 6 -8.31 5.75 -1.86
CA VAL A 6 -9.69 5.40 -1.48
C VAL A 6 -10.71 6.17 -2.33
N SER A 7 -10.49 7.47 -2.55
CA SER A 7 -11.45 8.27 -3.32
C SER A 7 -11.52 7.81 -4.78
N LYS A 8 -10.42 7.34 -5.35
CA LYS A 8 -10.39 6.79 -6.71
C LYS A 8 -10.82 5.33 -6.76
N ARG A 9 -11.19 4.76 -5.63
CA ARG A 9 -11.62 3.37 -5.50
C ARG A 9 -10.57 2.37 -5.97
N LEU A 10 -9.31 2.76 -5.88
CA LEU A 10 -8.17 1.88 -6.13
C LEU A 10 -7.87 1.01 -4.91
N ALA A 11 -8.34 1.44 -3.75
CA ALA A 11 -8.24 0.67 -2.52
C ALA A 11 -9.53 0.79 -1.75
N ALA A 12 -9.92 -0.29 -1.08
CA ALA A 12 -11.09 -0.28 -0.22
C ALA A 12 -10.76 0.35 1.13
N CYS A 13 -9.52 0.18 1.57
CA CYS A 13 -9.07 0.67 2.87
C CYS A 13 -7.58 0.91 2.83
N VAL A 14 -7.14 2.00 3.44
CA VAL A 14 -5.72 2.28 3.64
C VAL A 14 -5.51 2.62 5.10
N GLN A 15 -4.64 1.86 5.75
CA GLN A 15 -4.30 2.08 7.15
C GLN A 15 -2.85 2.55 7.24
N LEU A 16 -2.60 3.48 8.14
CA LEU A 16 -1.26 4.03 8.34
C LEU A 16 -0.76 3.59 9.71
N VAL A 17 0.45 2.99 9.72
CA VAL A 17 1.15 2.68 10.96
C VAL A 17 2.35 3.62 11.01
N SER A 18 2.32 4.55 11.96
CA SER A 18 3.37 5.56 12.08
C SER A 18 4.47 5.12 13.04
N LYS A 19 5.55 5.88 13.04
CA LYS A 19 6.67 5.71 13.97
C LYS A 19 7.41 4.39 13.82
N LEU A 20 7.52 3.90 12.60
CA LEU A 20 8.36 2.75 12.31
C LEU A 20 9.80 3.22 12.22
N GLU A 21 10.70 2.45 12.81
CA GLU A 21 12.13 2.68 12.67
C GLU A 21 12.68 1.58 11.78
N SER A 22 13.16 1.96 10.60
CA SER A 22 13.65 1.01 9.61
C SER A 22 15.17 1.05 9.56
N HIS A 23 15.78 -0.11 9.62
CA HIS A 23 17.24 -0.29 9.50
C HIS A 23 17.49 -1.02 8.19
N TYR A 24 18.30 -0.45 7.30
CA TYR A 24 18.49 -1.04 5.98
C TYR A 24 19.84 -0.61 5.40
N ARG A 25 20.19 -1.20 4.27
CA ARG A 25 21.40 -0.81 3.53
C ARG A 25 20.99 -0.04 2.29
N TRP A 26 21.67 1.07 2.08
CA TRP A 26 21.45 1.90 0.91
C TRP A 26 22.80 2.43 0.43
N LYS A 27 23.14 2.14 -0.83
CA LYS A 27 24.40 2.57 -1.44
C LYS A 27 25.63 2.20 -0.60
N GLY A 28 25.63 0.99 -0.08
CA GLY A 28 26.74 0.44 0.69
C GLY A 28 26.81 0.87 2.14
N LYS A 29 25.85 1.64 2.61
CA LYS A 29 25.83 2.15 3.99
C LYS A 29 24.63 1.64 4.75
N LYS A 30 24.78 1.53 6.07
CA LYS A 30 23.65 1.26 6.96
C LYS A 30 22.91 2.56 7.19
N GLU A 31 21.61 2.50 7.04
CA GLU A 31 20.73 3.65 7.22
C GLU A 31 19.65 3.33 8.24
N ILE A 32 19.24 4.36 8.97
CA ILE A 32 18.11 4.29 9.89
C ILE A 32 17.18 5.43 9.53
N SER A 33 15.92 5.13 9.29
CA SER A 33 14.95 6.18 9.03
C SER A 33 13.64 5.89 9.74
N ARG A 34 12.89 6.96 9.99
CA ARG A 34 11.54 6.84 10.52
C ARG A 34 10.58 6.90 9.37
N GLU A 35 9.66 5.95 9.36
CA GLU A 35 8.78 5.78 8.22
C GLU A 35 7.34 5.51 8.66
N ILE A 36 6.43 5.65 7.70
CA ILE A 36 5.03 5.31 7.88
C ILE A 36 4.76 4.13 6.98
N LEU A 37 4.20 3.06 7.56
CA LEU A 37 3.78 1.90 6.79
C LEU A 37 2.33 2.10 6.36
N LEU A 38 2.08 1.92 5.07
CA LEU A 38 0.73 1.94 4.52
C LEU A 38 0.30 0.51 4.26
N ILE A 39 -0.79 0.10 4.90
CA ILE A 39 -1.40 -1.20 4.62
C ILE A 39 -2.60 -0.92 3.73
N ILE A 40 -2.46 -1.29 2.46
CA ILE A 40 -3.45 -0.99 1.43
C ILE A 40 -4.22 -2.26 1.10
N LYS A 41 -5.52 -2.24 1.31
CA LYS A 41 -6.38 -3.41 1.08
C LYS A 41 -7.15 -3.19 -0.22
N THR A 42 -6.88 -4.04 -1.20
CA THR A 42 -7.47 -3.91 -2.52
C THR A 42 -7.50 -5.25 -3.23
N ARG A 43 -8.01 -5.27 -4.45
CA ARG A 43 -7.99 -6.46 -5.31
C ARG A 43 -6.63 -6.61 -5.96
N SER A 44 -6.21 -7.85 -6.19
CA SER A 44 -4.95 -8.10 -6.88
C SER A 44 -4.97 -7.53 -8.31
N SER A 45 -6.15 -7.48 -8.93
CA SER A 45 -6.28 -6.92 -10.29
C SER A 45 -6.00 -5.42 -10.34
N LEU A 46 -6.03 -4.73 -9.21
CA LEU A 46 -5.77 -3.29 -9.14
C LEU A 46 -4.33 -2.97 -8.73
N TYR A 47 -3.51 -3.99 -8.44
CA TYR A 47 -2.16 -3.74 -7.96
C TYR A 47 -1.35 -2.81 -8.86
N LYS A 48 -1.39 -3.04 -10.18
CA LYS A 48 -0.61 -2.20 -11.11
C LYS A 48 -1.03 -0.73 -11.05
N LYS A 49 -2.31 -0.48 -10.92
CA LYS A 49 -2.82 0.89 -10.81
C LYS A 49 -2.44 1.54 -9.49
N VAL A 50 -2.46 0.76 -8.40
CA VAL A 50 -2.04 1.24 -7.09
C VAL A 50 -0.55 1.57 -7.13
N GLU A 51 0.26 0.66 -7.66
CA GLU A 51 1.70 0.88 -7.78
C GLU A 51 2.00 2.15 -8.57
N ALA A 52 1.34 2.33 -9.71
CA ALA A 52 1.54 3.52 -10.54
C ALA A 52 1.18 4.80 -9.79
N ALA A 53 0.08 4.79 -9.03
CA ALA A 53 -0.34 5.96 -8.26
C ALA A 53 0.68 6.30 -7.17
N ILE A 54 1.22 5.28 -6.50
CA ILE A 54 2.21 5.48 -5.46
C ILE A 54 3.51 6.02 -6.05
N LEU A 55 4.01 5.42 -7.12
CA LEU A 55 5.24 5.87 -7.76
C LEU A 55 5.15 7.30 -8.25
N LYS A 56 3.99 7.70 -8.74
CA LYS A 56 3.77 9.07 -9.21
C LYS A 56 3.82 10.09 -8.08
N ASN A 57 3.45 9.70 -6.87
CA ASN A 57 3.29 10.62 -5.75
C ASN A 57 4.31 10.43 -4.63
N HIS A 58 5.23 9.49 -4.77
CA HIS A 58 6.23 9.21 -3.74
C HIS A 58 7.53 9.91 -4.05
N SER A 59 8.21 10.39 -3.01
CA SER A 59 9.44 11.16 -3.15
C SER A 59 10.71 10.31 -3.12
N TYR A 60 10.63 9.05 -2.71
CA TYR A 60 11.81 8.18 -2.64
C TYR A 60 12.23 7.72 -4.02
N GLU A 61 13.55 7.57 -4.20
CA GLU A 61 14.13 7.04 -5.42
C GLU A 61 13.68 5.59 -5.65
N VAL A 62 13.70 4.78 -4.57
CA VAL A 62 13.25 3.39 -4.60
C VAL A 62 12.29 3.16 -3.43
N PRO A 63 10.99 3.41 -3.60
CA PRO A 63 10.03 3.12 -2.54
C PRO A 63 9.78 1.62 -2.42
N GLU A 64 9.50 1.17 -1.20
CA GLU A 64 9.11 -0.22 -0.98
C GLU A 64 7.63 -0.37 -1.30
N ILE A 65 7.33 -1.15 -2.32
CA ILE A 65 5.95 -1.50 -2.68
C ILE A 65 5.92 -2.99 -2.94
N ILE A 66 5.28 -3.74 -2.05
CA ILE A 66 5.15 -5.17 -2.18
C ILE A 66 3.69 -5.56 -2.00
N CYS A 67 3.31 -6.67 -2.57
CA CYS A 67 1.95 -7.15 -2.51
C CYS A 67 1.92 -8.54 -1.87
N LEU A 68 1.09 -8.69 -0.86
CA LEU A 68 0.87 -9.97 -0.19
C LEU A 68 -0.54 -10.45 -0.51
N PRO A 69 -0.72 -11.70 -0.92
CA PRO A 69 -2.06 -12.20 -1.21
C PRO A 69 -2.83 -12.44 0.09
N ILE A 70 -4.12 -12.14 0.05
CA ILE A 70 -5.03 -12.49 1.14
C ILE A 70 -5.53 -13.89 0.82
N SER A 71 -4.95 -14.90 1.46
CA SER A 71 -5.30 -16.28 1.18
C SER A 71 -6.66 -16.68 1.76
N LYS A 72 -7.06 -16.06 2.88
CA LYS A 72 -8.33 -16.34 3.54
C LYS A 72 -8.85 -15.08 4.21
N GLY A 73 -10.15 -14.92 4.23
CA GLY A 73 -10.79 -13.83 4.93
C GLY A 73 -12.27 -14.14 5.10
N SER A 74 -12.96 -13.42 5.99
CA SER A 74 -14.40 -13.61 6.15
C SER A 74 -15.10 -13.20 4.86
N LYS A 75 -16.15 -13.94 4.51
CA LYS A 75 -16.88 -13.70 3.26
C LYS A 75 -17.46 -12.29 3.21
N THR A 76 -18.02 -11.83 4.30
CA THR A 76 -18.62 -10.50 4.35
C THR A 76 -17.58 -9.40 4.13
N TYR A 77 -16.40 -9.54 4.73
CA TYR A 77 -15.35 -8.56 4.56
C TYR A 77 -14.80 -8.55 3.14
N LEU A 78 -14.54 -9.73 2.57
CA LEU A 78 -14.00 -9.83 1.21
C LEU A 78 -15.01 -9.32 0.18
N ASN A 79 -16.32 -9.56 0.40
CA ASN A 79 -17.34 -9.01 -0.47
C ASN A 79 -17.39 -7.49 -0.39
N TRP A 80 -17.23 -6.93 0.80
CA TRP A 80 -17.18 -5.50 0.99
C TRP A 80 -15.96 -4.90 0.26
N LEU A 81 -14.80 -5.53 0.42
CA LEU A 81 -13.57 -5.08 -0.24
C LEU A 81 -13.74 -5.06 -1.76
N ALA A 82 -14.32 -6.11 -2.31
CA ALA A 82 -14.57 -6.21 -3.74
C ALA A 82 -15.55 -5.14 -4.22
N LYS A 83 -16.59 -4.89 -3.44
CA LYS A 83 -17.62 -3.91 -3.79
C LYS A 83 -17.09 -2.48 -3.80
N GLU A 84 -16.18 -2.16 -2.88
CA GLU A 84 -15.69 -0.80 -2.72
C GLU A 84 -14.51 -0.47 -3.64
N THR A 85 -14.02 -1.43 -4.39
CA THR A 85 -12.94 -1.19 -5.35
C THR A 85 -13.47 -1.21 -6.77
N ALA A 86 -13.03 -0.22 -7.57
CA ALA A 86 -13.47 -0.06 -8.96
C ALA A 86 -12.50 -0.73 -9.91
N PHE A 87 -12.94 -0.85 -11.12
CA PHE A 87 -12.14 -1.39 -12.24
C PHE A 87 -11.98 -0.36 -13.29
#